data_bf1fffce34e641f2b77d90d0bb1505d9
#
_entry.id   bf1fffce34e641f2b77d90d0bb1505d9
#
_cell.length_a   1.000
_cell.length_b   1.000
_cell.length_c   1.000
_cell.angle_alpha   90.00
_cell.angle_beta   90.00
_cell.angle_gamma   90.00
#
_symmetry.space_group_name_H-M   'P 1'
#
loop_
_entity.id
_entity.type
_entity.pdbx_description
1 polymer ?
#
loop_
_entity_poly.entity_id
_entity_poly.type
_entity_poly.pdbx_seq_one_letter_code
_entity_poly.pdbx_strand_id
1 'polypeptide(L)'
;VVRLRSPGNEENKIVFDDCIKGKIEMPENDEDFVILKSDGIPTYHFAHAVDDHLMRTTHVLRGDEWISSVPKHIQLFKLLGFKVPKYGHISPIMKLENGAKRKISKRKDPELGLDYYRSEGYLPEAVFEYLMTVLNSNFEEWRDQNPDSPIDDFEFTLEKMSNSGALFDSL
;
A
#
# COMPACT_ATOMS: atom_id res chain seq x y z
N VAL A 1 8.07 -6.86 27.72
CA VAL A 1 8.30 -6.90 26.28
C VAL A 1 8.47 -8.36 25.84
N VAL A 2 7.70 -8.81 24.87
CA VAL A 2 7.88 -10.13 24.26
C VAL A 2 8.52 -9.94 22.88
N ARG A 3 9.59 -10.70 22.62
CA ARG A 3 10.28 -10.72 21.33
C ARG A 3 10.04 -12.06 20.65
N LEU A 4 9.82 -12.03 19.35
CA LEU A 4 9.93 -13.21 18.54
C LEU A 4 11.41 -13.48 18.27
N ARG A 5 11.85 -14.72 18.55
CA ARG A 5 13.14 -15.18 18.06
C ARG A 5 12.98 -15.61 16.61
N SER A 6 13.71 -14.98 15.71
CA SER A 6 13.65 -15.32 14.30
C SER A 6 14.29 -16.69 14.03
N PRO A 7 13.61 -17.61 13.34
CA PRO A 7 14.20 -18.84 12.82
C PRO A 7 14.84 -18.68 11.44
N GLY A 8 14.80 -17.47 10.85
CA GLY A 8 15.27 -17.21 9.49
C GLY A 8 16.79 -17.07 9.40
N ASN A 9 17.28 -17.03 8.18
CA ASN A 9 18.68 -16.83 7.85
C ASN A 9 18.74 -15.86 6.63
N GLU A 10 19.51 -14.78 6.74
CA GLU A 10 19.67 -13.76 5.67
C GLU A 10 20.26 -14.32 4.36
N GLU A 11 21.00 -15.44 4.42
CA GLU A 11 21.52 -16.12 3.24
C GLU A 11 20.41 -16.77 2.40
N ASN A 12 19.28 -17.08 3.03
CA ASN A 12 18.10 -17.59 2.37
C ASN A 12 17.30 -16.45 1.75
N LYS A 13 16.59 -16.78 0.67
CA LYS A 13 15.73 -15.83 -0.01
C LYS A 13 14.26 -16.24 0.13
N ILE A 14 13.43 -15.24 0.35
CA ILE A 14 11.99 -15.36 0.26
C ILE A 14 11.51 -14.71 -1.02
N VAL A 15 10.64 -15.41 -1.73
CA VAL A 15 10.00 -14.92 -2.95
C VAL A 15 8.51 -14.81 -2.69
N PHE A 16 7.92 -13.70 -3.06
CA PHE A 16 6.48 -13.48 -3.01
C PHE A 16 6.01 -12.69 -4.22
N ASP A 17 4.77 -12.93 -4.62
CA ASP A 17 4.14 -12.22 -5.72
C ASP A 17 3.31 -11.06 -5.17
N ASP A 18 3.76 -9.84 -5.45
CA ASP A 18 3.03 -8.63 -5.15
C ASP A 18 2.01 -8.34 -6.26
N CYS A 19 0.76 -8.07 -5.89
CA CYS A 19 -0.32 -7.88 -6.86
C CYS A 19 -0.11 -6.68 -7.80
N ILE A 20 0.78 -5.74 -7.41
CA ILE A 20 1.02 -4.49 -8.15
C ILE A 20 2.44 -4.48 -8.73
N LYS A 21 3.43 -4.86 -7.92
CA LYS A 21 4.85 -4.80 -8.29
C LYS A 21 5.38 -6.09 -8.90
N GLY A 22 4.55 -7.15 -8.94
CA GLY A 22 4.95 -8.44 -9.46
C GLY A 22 5.86 -9.23 -8.50
N LYS A 23 6.70 -10.07 -9.05
CA LYS A 23 7.56 -10.96 -8.27
C LYS A 23 8.68 -10.19 -7.58
N ILE A 24 8.74 -10.32 -6.25
CA ILE A 24 9.76 -9.68 -5.40
C ILE A 24 10.56 -10.79 -4.69
N GLU A 25 11.89 -10.65 -4.70
CA GLU A 25 12.82 -11.51 -3.98
C GLU A 25 13.56 -10.68 -2.93
N MET A 26 13.60 -11.17 -1.70
CA MET A 26 14.23 -10.50 -0.55
C MET A 26 14.91 -11.53 0.36
N PRO A 27 15.90 -11.13 1.20
CA PRO A 27 16.40 -11.98 2.26
C PRO A 27 15.29 -12.40 3.23
N GLU A 28 15.39 -13.57 3.83
CA GLU A 28 14.57 -13.92 4.99
C GLU A 28 14.86 -12.97 6.16
N ASN A 29 13.86 -12.79 7.02
CA ASN A 29 14.10 -12.07 8.26
C ASN A 29 14.87 -12.97 9.25
N ASP A 30 16.06 -12.59 9.63
CA ASP A 30 16.92 -13.22 10.65
C ASP A 30 16.92 -12.47 11.98
N GLU A 31 16.41 -11.23 12.02
CA GLU A 31 16.38 -10.39 13.20
C GLU A 31 15.25 -10.75 14.17
N ASP A 32 15.59 -10.80 15.46
CA ASP A 32 14.61 -10.84 16.54
C ASP A 32 13.90 -9.50 16.67
N PHE A 33 12.58 -9.51 16.77
CA PHE A 33 11.82 -8.27 16.88
C PHE A 33 10.69 -8.33 17.93
N VAL A 34 10.33 -7.15 18.45
CA VAL A 34 9.28 -7.03 19.45
C VAL A 34 7.91 -7.31 18.85
N ILE A 35 7.16 -8.21 19.45
CA ILE A 35 5.76 -8.51 19.08
C ILE A 35 4.76 -7.91 20.08
N LEU A 36 5.09 -7.92 21.41
CA LEU A 36 4.30 -7.25 22.44
C LEU A 36 5.16 -6.27 23.20
N LYS A 37 4.68 -5.05 23.37
CA LYS A 37 5.32 -4.00 24.17
C LYS A 37 5.21 -4.30 25.67
N SER A 38 5.88 -3.48 26.50
CA SER A 38 5.84 -3.61 27.96
C SER A 38 4.47 -3.39 28.59
N ASP A 39 3.62 -2.61 27.92
CA ASP A 39 2.23 -2.33 28.29
C ASP A 39 1.24 -3.42 27.82
N GLY A 40 1.74 -4.49 27.18
CA GLY A 40 0.91 -5.57 26.64
C GLY A 40 0.29 -5.28 25.27
N ILE A 41 0.49 -4.07 24.74
CA ILE A 41 -0.03 -3.71 23.42
C ILE A 41 0.85 -4.34 22.34
N PRO A 42 0.25 -4.98 21.30
CA PRO A 42 1.01 -5.54 20.19
C PRO A 42 1.71 -4.46 19.37
N THR A 43 2.82 -4.82 18.75
CA THR A 43 3.39 -4.02 17.68
C THR A 43 2.56 -4.20 16.40
N TYR A 44 2.69 -3.26 15.47
CA TYR A 44 2.01 -3.36 14.18
C TYR A 44 2.24 -4.71 13.48
N HIS A 45 3.46 -5.22 13.51
CA HIS A 45 3.80 -6.50 12.87
C HIS A 45 2.97 -7.67 13.40
N PHE A 46 2.80 -7.74 14.72
CA PHE A 46 2.03 -8.81 15.33
C PHE A 46 0.53 -8.59 15.18
N ALA A 47 0.05 -7.37 15.40
CA ALA A 47 -1.36 -7.01 15.17
C ALA A 47 -1.79 -7.33 13.73
N HIS A 48 -0.98 -6.94 12.73
CA HIS A 48 -1.23 -7.27 11.34
C HIS A 48 -1.45 -8.77 11.11
N ALA A 49 -0.57 -9.63 11.65
CA ALA A 49 -0.70 -11.07 11.42
C ALA A 49 -1.96 -11.66 12.10
N VAL A 50 -2.28 -11.22 13.32
CA VAL A 50 -3.42 -11.74 14.09
C VAL A 50 -4.74 -11.19 13.58
N ASP A 51 -4.84 -9.87 13.41
CA ASP A 51 -6.08 -9.20 13.02
C ASP A 51 -6.49 -9.62 11.60
N ASP A 52 -5.55 -9.64 10.67
CA ASP A 52 -5.84 -10.04 9.28
C ASP A 52 -6.25 -11.51 9.18
N HIS A 53 -5.65 -12.39 9.99
CA HIS A 53 -6.09 -13.77 10.08
C HIS A 53 -7.52 -13.89 10.61
N LEU A 54 -7.83 -13.22 11.72
CA LEU A 54 -9.15 -13.27 12.35
C LEU A 54 -10.23 -12.62 11.49
N MET A 55 -9.91 -11.52 10.81
CA MET A 55 -10.79 -10.82 9.88
C MET A 55 -10.89 -11.52 8.51
N ARG A 56 -10.12 -12.58 8.28
CA ARG A 56 -10.06 -13.33 7.02
C ARG A 56 -9.65 -12.45 5.83
N THR A 57 -8.75 -11.50 6.07
CA THR A 57 -8.20 -10.63 5.03
C THR A 57 -7.52 -11.45 3.95
N THR A 58 -7.93 -11.27 2.71
CA THR A 58 -7.39 -11.99 1.56
C THR A 58 -6.27 -11.21 0.87
N HIS A 59 -6.39 -9.88 0.83
CA HIS A 59 -5.46 -8.97 0.16
C HIS A 59 -5.12 -7.81 1.09
N VAL A 60 -3.84 -7.48 1.20
CA VAL A 60 -3.32 -6.36 1.97
C VAL A 60 -2.76 -5.33 1.00
N LEU A 61 -3.50 -4.22 0.83
CA LEU A 61 -3.06 -3.09 0.00
C LEU A 61 -2.53 -1.98 0.90
N ARG A 62 -1.27 -1.57 0.69
CA ARG A 62 -0.61 -0.57 1.54
C ARG A 62 0.52 0.15 0.81
N GLY A 63 1.11 1.17 1.43
CA GLY A 63 2.24 1.89 0.87
C GLY A 63 3.49 1.02 0.72
N ASP A 64 4.30 1.32 -0.28
CA ASP A 64 5.51 0.55 -0.61
C ASP A 64 6.64 0.67 0.43
N GLU A 65 6.53 1.62 1.35
CA GLU A 65 7.39 1.69 2.54
C GLU A 65 7.33 0.43 3.43
N TRP A 66 6.31 -0.39 3.26
CA TRP A 66 6.13 -1.64 4.00
C TRP A 66 6.72 -2.88 3.31
N ILE A 67 7.24 -2.76 2.10
CA ILE A 67 7.83 -3.90 1.37
C ILE A 67 8.95 -4.55 2.18
N SER A 68 9.82 -3.74 2.79
CA SER A 68 10.93 -4.24 3.62
C SER A 68 10.47 -5.06 4.83
N SER A 69 9.22 -4.92 5.26
CA SER A 69 8.64 -5.66 6.38
C SER A 69 7.94 -6.96 5.96
N VAL A 70 7.76 -7.20 4.67
CA VAL A 70 7.04 -8.41 4.17
C VAL A 70 7.70 -9.71 4.64
N PRO A 71 9.05 -9.86 4.63
CA PRO A 71 9.68 -11.07 5.15
C PRO A 71 9.31 -11.37 6.61
N LYS A 72 9.29 -10.34 7.49
CA LYS A 72 8.86 -10.45 8.89
C LYS A 72 7.40 -10.88 9.00
N HIS A 73 6.54 -10.32 8.16
CA HIS A 73 5.11 -10.65 8.18
C HIS A 73 4.84 -12.07 7.72
N ILE A 74 5.44 -12.48 6.59
CA ILE A 74 5.30 -13.86 6.11
C ILE A 74 5.83 -14.88 7.15
N GLN A 75 6.94 -14.55 7.81
CA GLN A 75 7.48 -15.37 8.89
C GLN A 75 6.48 -15.51 10.05
N LEU A 76 5.85 -14.39 10.48
CA LEU A 76 4.82 -14.42 11.52
C LEU A 76 3.62 -15.28 11.15
N PHE A 77 3.05 -15.09 9.96
CA PHE A 77 1.93 -15.90 9.50
C PHE A 77 2.26 -17.39 9.51
N LYS A 78 3.44 -17.77 9.02
CA LYS A 78 3.90 -19.17 8.99
C LYS A 78 4.09 -19.74 10.40
N LEU A 79 4.72 -19.00 11.31
CA LEU A 79 4.97 -19.46 12.69
C LEU A 79 3.67 -19.61 13.49
N LEU A 80 2.68 -18.77 13.22
CA LEU A 80 1.36 -18.87 13.84
C LEU A 80 0.44 -19.91 13.18
N GLY A 81 0.89 -20.56 12.10
CA GLY A 81 0.07 -21.49 11.35
C GLY A 81 -1.06 -20.82 10.55
N PHE A 82 -0.93 -19.54 10.24
CA PHE A 82 -1.91 -18.74 9.53
C PHE A 82 -1.64 -18.74 8.02
N LYS A 83 -2.71 -18.59 7.23
CA LYS A 83 -2.57 -18.41 5.79
C LYS A 83 -2.04 -17.01 5.52
N VAL A 84 -0.95 -16.92 4.74
CA VAL A 84 -0.39 -15.63 4.30
C VAL A 84 -1.36 -14.97 3.30
N PRO A 85 -1.74 -13.69 3.51
CA PRO A 85 -2.55 -12.95 2.54
C PRO A 85 -1.72 -12.61 1.29
N LYS A 86 -2.40 -12.20 0.22
CA LYS A 86 -1.73 -11.57 -0.92
C LYS A 86 -1.38 -10.13 -0.55
N TYR A 87 -0.23 -9.64 -1.03
CA TYR A 87 0.20 -8.27 -0.82
C TYR A 87 0.13 -7.48 -2.12
N GLY A 88 -0.20 -6.20 -2.01
CA GLY A 88 -0.09 -5.22 -3.09
C GLY A 88 0.43 -3.91 -2.52
N HIS A 89 1.57 -3.45 -3.02
CA HIS A 89 2.24 -2.26 -2.52
C HIS A 89 2.13 -1.11 -3.52
N ILE A 90 1.48 -0.03 -3.07
CA ILE A 90 1.20 1.16 -3.87
C ILE A 90 2.27 2.21 -3.58
N SER A 91 2.81 2.81 -4.63
CA SER A 91 3.73 3.95 -4.49
C SER A 91 3.00 5.15 -3.89
N PRO A 92 3.67 5.94 -3.02
CA PRO A 92 3.04 7.10 -2.41
C PRO A 92 2.73 8.17 -3.46
N ILE A 93 1.65 8.92 -3.23
CA ILE A 93 1.38 10.13 -4.00
C ILE A 93 2.39 11.20 -3.59
N MET A 94 3.00 11.85 -4.58
CA MET A 94 4.06 12.84 -4.40
C MET A 94 3.55 14.21 -4.81
N LYS A 95 4.13 15.26 -4.23
CA LYS A 95 3.92 16.67 -4.62
C LYS A 95 5.26 17.33 -4.88
N LEU A 96 5.31 18.27 -5.82
CA LEU A 96 6.48 19.12 -6.03
C LEU A 96 6.46 20.27 -5.04
N GLU A 97 7.53 20.40 -4.25
CA GLU A 97 7.74 21.53 -3.35
C GLU A 97 9.14 22.07 -3.57
N ASN A 98 9.26 23.32 -4.00
CA ASN A 98 10.55 23.96 -4.33
C ASN A 98 11.41 23.15 -5.31
N GLY A 99 10.80 22.50 -6.30
CA GLY A 99 11.48 21.70 -7.31
C GLY A 99 11.88 20.29 -6.86
N ALA A 100 11.60 19.91 -5.62
CA ALA A 100 11.86 18.56 -5.10
C ALA A 100 10.55 17.79 -4.89
N LYS A 101 10.57 16.48 -5.23
CA LYS A 101 9.44 15.60 -4.94
C LYS A 101 9.42 15.26 -3.46
N ARG A 102 8.27 15.45 -2.81
CA ARG A 102 8.00 14.96 -1.45
C ARG A 102 6.70 14.18 -1.37
N LYS A 103 6.63 13.22 -0.46
CA LYS A 103 5.39 12.53 -0.13
C LYS A 103 4.39 13.53 0.46
N ILE A 104 3.15 13.52 -0.02
CA ILE A 104 2.09 14.34 0.57
C ILE A 104 1.71 13.79 1.96
N SER A 105 1.31 14.68 2.85
CA SER A 105 0.98 14.34 4.24
C SER A 105 -0.20 15.12 4.76
N LYS A 106 -1.08 14.48 5.52
CA LYS A 106 -2.28 15.09 6.13
C LYS A 106 -2.01 16.36 6.95
N ARG A 107 -0.77 16.52 7.46
CA ARG A 107 -0.40 17.70 8.26
C ARG A 107 -0.09 18.95 7.44
N LYS A 108 0.40 18.75 6.22
CA LYS A 108 0.86 19.83 5.34
C LYS A 108 -0.07 20.09 4.17
N ASP A 109 -0.78 19.05 3.74
CA ASP A 109 -1.55 19.05 2.50
C ASP A 109 -3.02 18.74 2.82
N PRO A 110 -3.88 19.79 2.98
CA PRO A 110 -5.29 19.60 3.29
C PRO A 110 -6.03 18.80 2.21
N GLU A 111 -5.58 18.88 0.96
CA GLU A 111 -6.08 18.12 -0.19
C GLU A 111 -5.92 16.59 -0.05
N LEU A 112 -5.20 16.11 0.96
CA LEU A 112 -5.16 14.68 1.29
C LEU A 112 -6.40 14.22 2.09
N GLY A 113 -7.22 15.14 2.55
CA GLY A 113 -8.47 14.88 3.27
C GLY A 113 -9.69 15.02 2.36
N LEU A 114 -10.61 14.04 2.41
CA LEU A 114 -11.84 14.11 1.62
C LEU A 114 -12.72 15.32 1.99
N ASP A 115 -12.65 15.79 3.22
CA ASP A 115 -13.40 16.97 3.67
C ASP A 115 -12.97 18.26 2.95
N TYR A 116 -11.72 18.34 2.52
CA TYR A 116 -11.25 19.45 1.70
C TYR A 116 -12.05 19.58 0.40
N TYR A 117 -12.15 18.51 -0.37
CA TYR A 117 -12.87 18.51 -1.65
C TYR A 117 -14.34 18.81 -1.46
N ARG A 118 -14.96 18.31 -0.41
CA ARG A 118 -16.35 18.61 -0.05
C ARG A 118 -16.55 20.10 0.28
N SER A 119 -15.64 20.69 1.05
CA SER A 119 -15.72 22.13 1.43
C SER A 119 -15.49 23.06 0.24
N GLU A 120 -14.63 22.67 -0.70
CA GLU A 120 -14.36 23.43 -1.93
C GLU A 120 -15.43 23.20 -3.02
N GLY A 121 -16.41 22.31 -2.79
CA GLY A 121 -17.52 22.08 -3.69
C GLY A 121 -17.23 21.16 -4.88
N TYR A 122 -16.15 20.39 -4.83
CA TYR A 122 -15.87 19.39 -5.85
C TYR A 122 -16.88 18.26 -5.83
N LEU A 123 -17.32 17.82 -7.01
CA LEU A 123 -18.17 16.65 -7.14
C LEU A 123 -17.38 15.36 -6.86
N PRO A 124 -17.95 14.39 -6.13
CA PRO A 124 -17.28 13.12 -5.83
C PRO A 124 -16.76 12.40 -7.08
N GLU A 125 -17.53 12.44 -8.16
CA GLU A 125 -17.20 11.81 -9.45
C GLU A 125 -15.94 12.44 -10.06
N ALA A 126 -15.82 13.77 -10.01
CA ALA A 126 -14.66 14.49 -10.54
C ALA A 126 -13.39 14.17 -9.73
N VAL A 127 -13.51 14.10 -8.40
CA VAL A 127 -12.40 13.70 -7.52
C VAL A 127 -11.98 12.25 -7.80
N PHE A 128 -12.95 11.36 -8.01
CA PHE A 128 -12.67 9.96 -8.31
C PHE A 128 -11.95 9.80 -9.66
N GLU A 129 -12.41 10.48 -10.71
CA GLU A 129 -11.74 10.48 -12.02
C GLU A 129 -10.31 11.01 -11.94
N TYR A 130 -10.11 12.11 -11.24
CA TYR A 130 -8.77 12.66 -11.03
C TYR A 130 -7.85 11.66 -10.31
N LEU A 131 -8.32 11.02 -9.26
CA LEU A 131 -7.54 9.99 -8.55
C LEU A 131 -7.23 8.79 -9.45
N MET A 132 -8.15 8.38 -10.31
CA MET A 132 -7.91 7.32 -11.28
C MET A 132 -6.81 7.68 -12.28
N THR A 133 -6.81 8.91 -12.79
CA THR A 133 -5.75 9.43 -13.68
C THR A 133 -4.38 9.40 -13.00
N VAL A 134 -4.34 9.81 -11.72
CA VAL A 134 -3.09 9.83 -10.94
C VAL A 134 -2.58 8.42 -10.63
N LEU A 135 -3.46 7.46 -10.38
CA LEU A 135 -3.11 6.11 -9.93
C LEU A 135 -2.91 5.10 -11.06
N ASN A 136 -3.52 5.32 -12.20
CA ASN A 136 -3.52 4.36 -13.31
C ASN A 136 -3.31 5.05 -14.66
N SER A 137 -2.10 4.93 -15.21
CA SER A 137 -1.76 5.56 -16.50
C SER A 137 -2.62 5.09 -17.68
N ASN A 138 -3.23 3.90 -17.60
CA ASN A 138 -4.12 3.44 -18.65
C ASN A 138 -5.51 4.10 -18.60
N PHE A 139 -5.87 4.65 -17.42
CA PHE A 139 -7.15 5.34 -17.29
C PHE A 139 -7.19 6.63 -18.11
N GLU A 140 -6.12 7.41 -18.10
CA GLU A 140 -6.01 8.63 -18.90
C GLU A 140 -6.18 8.34 -20.39
N GLU A 141 -5.43 7.35 -20.91
CA GLU A 141 -5.55 6.93 -22.32
C GLU A 141 -6.94 6.41 -22.65
N TRP A 142 -7.54 5.62 -21.76
CA TRP A 142 -8.91 5.13 -21.96
C TRP A 142 -9.93 6.27 -21.95
N ARG A 143 -9.79 7.24 -21.03
CA ARG A 143 -10.69 8.40 -20.94
C ARG A 143 -10.62 9.28 -22.17
N ASP A 144 -9.43 9.50 -22.74
CA ASP A 144 -9.25 10.26 -23.98
C ASP A 144 -9.99 9.61 -25.16
N GLN A 145 -10.03 8.28 -25.20
CA GLN A 145 -10.74 7.51 -26.23
C GLN A 145 -12.25 7.38 -25.95
N ASN A 146 -12.68 7.56 -24.71
CA ASN A 146 -14.05 7.35 -24.24
C ASN A 146 -14.54 8.53 -23.37
N PRO A 147 -14.59 9.78 -23.89
CA PRO A 147 -14.85 10.97 -23.08
C PRO A 147 -16.21 10.99 -22.39
N ASP A 148 -17.23 10.40 -23.02
CA ASP A 148 -18.61 10.40 -22.52
C ASP A 148 -19.02 9.08 -21.83
N SER A 149 -18.12 8.10 -21.76
CA SER A 149 -18.43 6.80 -21.14
C SER A 149 -18.46 6.89 -19.62
N PRO A 150 -19.38 6.17 -18.96
CA PRO A 150 -19.34 6.02 -17.49
C PRO A 150 -17.98 5.46 -17.03
N ILE A 151 -17.49 5.93 -15.89
CA ILE A 151 -16.21 5.47 -15.35
C ILE A 151 -16.21 3.96 -15.02
N ASP A 152 -17.39 3.42 -14.72
CA ASP A 152 -17.58 1.99 -14.44
C ASP A 152 -17.33 1.08 -15.65
N ASP A 153 -17.28 1.66 -16.86
CA ASP A 153 -16.92 0.92 -18.08
C ASP A 153 -15.40 0.70 -18.19
N PHE A 154 -14.59 1.36 -17.35
CA PHE A 154 -13.15 1.15 -17.32
C PHE A 154 -12.80 -0.15 -16.59
N GLU A 155 -12.11 -1.06 -17.27
CA GLU A 155 -11.62 -2.29 -16.67
C GLU A 155 -10.37 -2.03 -15.81
N PHE A 156 -10.59 -1.85 -14.51
CA PHE A 156 -9.51 -1.63 -13.56
C PHE A 156 -8.79 -2.94 -13.20
N THR A 157 -7.47 -2.96 -13.33
CA THR A 157 -6.62 -4.07 -12.88
C THR A 157 -5.49 -3.58 -11.99
N LEU A 158 -5.18 -4.32 -10.91
CA LEU A 158 -4.09 -3.98 -10.00
C LEU A 158 -2.71 -4.01 -10.67
N GLU A 159 -2.52 -4.87 -11.66
CA GLU A 159 -1.26 -5.03 -12.39
C GLU A 159 -0.85 -3.79 -13.18
N LYS A 160 -1.80 -2.93 -13.48
CA LYS A 160 -1.61 -1.70 -14.26
C LYS A 160 -1.56 -0.43 -13.41
N MET A 161 -1.53 -0.56 -12.10
CA MET A 161 -1.30 0.59 -11.21
C MET A 161 0.11 1.15 -11.39
N SER A 162 0.23 2.48 -11.36
CA SER A 162 1.52 3.15 -11.51
C SER A 162 2.54 2.67 -10.48
N ASN A 163 3.70 2.22 -10.96
CA ASN A 163 4.85 1.84 -10.13
C ASN A 163 5.74 3.04 -9.74
N SER A 164 5.53 4.19 -10.37
CA SER A 164 6.24 5.44 -10.05
C SER A 164 5.34 6.30 -9.19
N GLY A 165 5.88 6.92 -8.14
CA GLY A 165 5.12 7.85 -7.31
C GLY A 165 4.43 8.89 -8.18
N ALA A 166 3.10 8.86 -8.21
CA ALA A 166 2.30 9.78 -8.98
C ALA A 166 2.46 11.20 -8.45
N LEU A 167 2.58 12.18 -9.34
CA LEU A 167 2.61 13.59 -8.98
C LEU A 167 1.18 14.08 -8.82
N PHE A 168 0.87 14.58 -7.63
CA PHE A 168 -0.32 15.33 -7.37
C PHE A 168 -0.05 16.80 -7.74
N ASP A 169 -0.59 17.24 -8.84
CA ASP A 169 -0.67 18.67 -9.14
C ASP A 169 -1.96 19.19 -8.51
N SER A 170 -1.85 20.30 -7.78
CA SER A 170 -3.03 20.97 -7.24
C SER A 170 -3.97 21.33 -8.40
N LEU A 171 -5.19 20.81 -8.33
CA LEU A 171 -6.33 21.24 -9.14
C LEU A 171 -6.52 22.75 -9.06
#